data_7441cb6413fd5351a6eee4dbf89b3624
#
_entry.id   7441cb6413fd5351a6eee4dbf89b3624
#
_cell.length_a   1.000
_cell.length_b   1.000
_cell.length_c   1.000
_cell.angle_alpha   90.00
_cell.angle_beta   90.00
_cell.angle_gamma   90.00
#
_symmetry.space_group_name_H-M   'P 1'
#
loop_
_entity.id
_entity.type
_entity.pdbx_description
1 polymer ?
#
loop_
_entity_poly.entity_id
_entity_poly.type
_entity_poly.pdbx_seq_one_letter_code
_entity_poly.pdbx_strand_id
1 'polypeptide(L)'
;MDLDRAIKERRSIRKFRPDPVPREVLQEVIELALWAPSGMNRQEWELVVVQGKPRDRLLEIVSKSQEYVLPHLQELFSEKIIKISLQVFKNLGGAPVVVLVTIPKEAVHIPEGLDPRGRYYLEFNRYSRLLSAAALIQNLLLAAHSRGLATCWMTGPKYMEEEINAFLGMEGRELVSIVPLGYPDQSPPAPPRKENVVRWVGFDNS
;
A
#
# COMPACT_ATOMS: atom_id res chain seq x y z
N MET A 1 -16.72 -6.49 -13.68
CA MET A 1 -15.58 -7.44 -13.81
C MET A 1 -15.75 -8.50 -12.75
N ASP A 2 -15.59 -9.78 -13.07
CA ASP A 2 -15.61 -10.85 -12.08
C ASP A 2 -14.32 -10.86 -11.24
N LEU A 3 -14.35 -11.56 -10.10
CA LEU A 3 -13.24 -11.58 -9.13
C LEU A 3 -11.97 -12.20 -9.70
N ASP A 4 -12.09 -13.32 -10.42
CA ASP A 4 -10.96 -14.04 -11.00
C ASP A 4 -10.18 -13.16 -11.97
N ARG A 5 -10.91 -12.45 -12.80
CA ARG A 5 -10.36 -11.52 -13.77
C ARG A 5 -9.68 -10.34 -13.07
N ALA A 6 -10.34 -9.76 -12.04
CA ALA A 6 -9.75 -8.68 -11.27
C ALA A 6 -8.40 -9.09 -10.63
N ILE A 7 -8.32 -10.28 -10.06
CA ILE A 7 -7.10 -10.80 -9.44
C ILE A 7 -6.02 -11.06 -10.49
N LYS A 8 -6.36 -11.68 -11.62
CA LYS A 8 -5.39 -12.10 -12.64
C LYS A 8 -4.89 -10.93 -13.49
N GLU A 9 -5.72 -9.93 -13.77
CA GLU A 9 -5.40 -8.83 -14.67
C GLU A 9 -4.87 -7.57 -13.97
N ARG A 10 -5.15 -7.38 -12.67
CA ARG A 10 -4.62 -6.22 -11.94
C ARG A 10 -3.09 -6.16 -12.03
N ARG A 11 -2.56 -4.96 -12.31
CA ARG A 11 -1.11 -4.67 -12.36
C ARG A 11 -0.77 -3.48 -11.47
N SER A 12 0.49 -3.41 -11.04
CA SER A 12 1.04 -2.19 -10.44
C SER A 12 1.32 -1.18 -11.54
N ILE A 13 0.49 -0.18 -11.63
CA ILE A 13 0.59 0.88 -12.63
C ILE A 13 1.38 2.05 -12.04
N ARG A 14 2.35 2.53 -12.81
CA ARG A 14 3.31 3.57 -12.41
C ARG A 14 3.33 4.75 -13.38
N LYS A 15 2.35 4.81 -14.29
CA LYS A 15 2.09 5.93 -15.17
C LYS A 15 0.58 6.09 -15.31
N PHE A 16 0.09 7.28 -14.99
CA PHE A 16 -1.33 7.59 -14.94
C PHE A 16 -1.65 8.74 -15.88
N ARG A 17 -2.88 8.74 -16.40
CA ARG A 17 -3.45 9.88 -17.12
C ARG A 17 -3.80 10.99 -16.13
N PRO A 18 -3.78 12.27 -16.56
CA PRO A 18 -4.10 13.40 -15.69
C PRO A 18 -5.61 13.55 -15.42
N ASP A 19 -6.44 12.69 -16.02
CA ASP A 19 -7.89 12.77 -15.88
C ASP A 19 -8.31 12.71 -14.41
N PRO A 20 -9.21 13.60 -13.96
CA PRO A 20 -9.71 13.58 -12.59
C PRO A 20 -10.53 12.31 -12.33
N VAL A 21 -10.42 11.77 -11.14
CA VAL A 21 -11.25 10.65 -10.70
C VAL A 21 -12.47 11.20 -9.95
N PRO A 22 -13.70 10.89 -10.37
CA PRO A 22 -14.90 11.33 -9.68
C PRO A 22 -14.93 10.86 -8.23
N ARG A 23 -15.42 11.72 -7.34
CA ARG A 23 -15.47 11.42 -5.90
C ARG A 23 -16.35 10.21 -5.60
N GLU A 24 -17.42 10.06 -6.32
CA GLU A 24 -18.39 8.95 -6.19
C GLU A 24 -17.70 7.61 -6.48
N VAL A 25 -16.86 7.55 -7.51
CA VAL A 25 -16.09 6.35 -7.86
C VAL A 25 -15.04 6.04 -6.78
N LEU A 26 -14.40 7.08 -6.22
CA LEU A 26 -13.46 6.90 -5.10
C LEU A 26 -14.17 6.37 -3.85
N GLN A 27 -15.37 6.88 -3.54
CA GLN A 27 -16.18 6.41 -2.43
C GLN A 27 -16.55 4.93 -2.58
N GLU A 28 -17.05 4.51 -3.74
CA GLU A 28 -17.33 3.10 -4.02
C GLU A 28 -16.10 2.20 -3.83
N VAL A 29 -14.94 2.64 -4.31
CA VAL A 29 -13.69 1.88 -4.18
C VAL A 29 -13.26 1.77 -2.71
N ILE A 30 -13.38 2.85 -1.94
CA ILE A 30 -13.04 2.86 -0.51
C ILE A 30 -14.02 2.00 0.29
N GLU A 31 -15.32 2.13 0.04
CA GLU A 31 -16.34 1.31 0.70
C GLU A 31 -16.06 -0.19 0.54
N LEU A 32 -15.73 -0.63 -0.68
CA LEU A 32 -15.35 -2.02 -0.91
C LEU A 32 -14.04 -2.41 -0.19
N ALA A 33 -13.09 -1.50 -0.10
CA ALA A 33 -11.84 -1.76 0.63
C ALA A 33 -12.08 -2.00 2.12
N LEU A 34 -13.01 -1.26 2.73
CA LEU A 34 -13.34 -1.37 4.15
C LEU A 34 -13.95 -2.73 4.55
N TRP A 35 -14.41 -3.54 3.60
CA TRP A 35 -14.87 -4.92 3.86
C TRP A 35 -13.72 -5.92 4.07
N ALA A 36 -12.49 -5.46 4.19
CA ALA A 36 -11.36 -6.32 4.50
C ALA A 36 -11.49 -6.93 5.91
N PRO A 37 -11.05 -8.18 6.11
CA PRO A 37 -10.98 -8.75 7.43
C PRO A 37 -9.93 -8.06 8.30
N SER A 38 -10.18 -7.97 9.61
CA SER A 38 -9.20 -7.50 10.57
C SER A 38 -9.20 -8.36 11.83
N GLY A 39 -8.08 -8.43 12.53
CA GLY A 39 -7.96 -9.16 13.78
C GLY A 39 -9.02 -8.70 14.77
N MET A 40 -9.90 -9.62 15.24
CA MET A 40 -11.03 -9.34 16.12
C MET A 40 -11.99 -8.24 15.62
N ASN A 41 -12.01 -8.02 14.31
CA ASN A 41 -12.79 -6.94 13.65
C ASN A 41 -12.49 -5.54 14.19
N ARG A 42 -11.25 -5.27 14.61
CA ARG A 42 -10.84 -4.00 15.24
C ARG A 42 -10.79 -2.83 14.25
N GLN A 43 -10.55 -3.08 12.95
CA GLN A 43 -10.58 -2.08 11.87
C GLN A 43 -9.76 -0.82 12.20
N GLU A 44 -8.57 -0.97 12.76
CA GLU A 44 -7.72 0.10 13.28
C GLU A 44 -7.00 0.92 12.19
N TRP A 45 -7.25 0.60 10.93
CA TRP A 45 -6.76 1.38 9.80
C TRP A 45 -7.46 2.73 9.66
N GLU A 46 -6.76 3.67 9.07
CA GLU A 46 -7.33 4.92 8.60
C GLU A 46 -6.83 5.17 7.18
N LEU A 47 -7.71 5.68 6.32
CA LEU A 47 -7.38 6.07 4.96
C LEU A 47 -7.47 7.59 4.83
N VAL A 48 -6.40 8.19 4.32
CA VAL A 48 -6.38 9.62 3.98
C VAL A 48 -6.28 9.74 2.46
N VAL A 49 -7.29 10.34 1.84
CA VAL A 49 -7.38 10.52 0.39
C VAL A 49 -6.98 11.94 0.04
N VAL A 50 -5.94 12.08 -0.77
CA VAL A 50 -5.33 13.38 -1.08
C VAL A 50 -5.36 13.64 -2.59
N GLN A 51 -5.83 14.83 -2.99
CA GLN A 51 -5.84 15.30 -4.38
C GLN A 51 -5.57 16.81 -4.48
N GLY A 52 -5.34 17.33 -5.68
CA GLY A 52 -5.13 18.75 -5.93
C GLY A 52 -3.87 19.31 -5.24
N LYS A 53 -3.92 20.57 -4.79
CA LYS A 53 -2.76 21.23 -4.16
C LYS A 53 -2.16 20.47 -2.96
N PRO A 54 -2.95 19.88 -2.03
CA PRO A 54 -2.37 19.05 -0.98
C PRO A 54 -1.59 17.83 -1.52
N ARG A 55 -2.07 17.22 -2.60
CA ARG A 55 -1.35 16.12 -3.28
C ARG A 55 -0.01 16.61 -3.86
N ASP A 56 0.04 17.78 -4.45
CA ASP A 56 1.28 18.34 -5.02
C ASP A 56 2.32 18.59 -3.91
N ARG A 57 1.88 19.11 -2.76
CA ARG A 57 2.76 19.26 -1.60
C ARG A 57 3.22 17.93 -1.02
N LEU A 58 2.34 16.93 -0.98
CA LEU A 58 2.70 15.56 -0.58
C LEU A 58 3.78 14.97 -1.50
N LEU A 59 3.72 15.22 -2.81
CA LEU A 59 4.73 14.77 -3.77
C LEU A 59 6.12 15.33 -3.45
N GLU A 60 6.23 16.62 -3.07
CA GLU A 60 7.50 17.22 -2.69
C GLU A 60 8.13 16.48 -1.50
N ILE A 61 7.32 16.10 -0.51
CA ILE A 61 7.77 15.34 0.65
C ILE A 61 8.20 13.92 0.22
N VAL A 62 7.32 13.20 -0.47
CA VAL A 62 7.54 11.81 -0.88
C VAL A 62 8.77 11.68 -1.79
N SER A 63 9.03 12.69 -2.65
CA SER A 63 10.18 12.65 -3.56
C SER A 63 11.52 12.53 -2.84
N LYS A 64 11.64 13.04 -1.62
CA LYS A 64 12.86 12.93 -0.79
C LYS A 64 13.18 11.50 -0.38
N SER A 65 12.19 10.61 -0.34
CA SER A 65 12.41 9.19 0.00
C SER A 65 13.35 8.48 -0.98
N GLN A 66 13.57 9.04 -2.17
CA GLN A 66 14.52 8.51 -3.14
C GLN A 66 15.93 8.37 -2.56
N GLU A 67 16.37 9.31 -1.74
CA GLU A 67 17.72 9.33 -1.14
C GLU A 67 17.94 8.12 -0.23
N TYR A 68 16.88 7.70 0.48
CA TYR A 68 16.91 6.57 1.41
C TYR A 68 16.71 5.22 0.72
N VAL A 69 15.90 5.20 -0.34
CA VAL A 69 15.59 3.96 -1.06
C VAL A 69 16.71 3.57 -2.04
N LEU A 70 17.43 4.54 -2.60
CA LEU A 70 18.43 4.32 -3.63
C LEU A 70 19.52 3.32 -3.23
N PRO A 71 20.19 3.40 -2.07
CA PRO A 71 21.24 2.45 -1.69
C PRO A 71 20.72 1.00 -1.69
N HIS A 72 19.53 0.79 -1.14
CA HIS A 72 18.91 -0.54 -1.10
C HIS A 72 18.54 -1.08 -2.49
N LEU A 73 18.06 -0.21 -3.38
CA LEU A 73 17.77 -0.61 -4.76
C LEU A 73 19.05 -0.98 -5.51
N GLN A 74 20.17 -0.31 -5.25
CA GLN A 74 21.46 -0.59 -5.90
C GLN A 74 22.02 -1.98 -5.55
N GLU A 75 21.72 -2.48 -4.37
CA GLU A 75 22.11 -3.83 -3.93
C GLU A 75 21.30 -4.94 -4.63
N LEU A 76 20.05 -4.67 -5.00
CA LEU A 76 19.09 -5.71 -5.40
C LEU A 76 18.74 -5.71 -6.89
N PHE A 77 18.92 -4.59 -7.59
CA PHE A 77 18.36 -4.42 -8.92
C PHE A 77 19.32 -3.79 -9.92
N SER A 78 19.08 -4.06 -11.22
CA SER A 78 19.82 -3.42 -12.30
C SER A 78 19.50 -1.93 -12.41
N GLU A 79 20.43 -1.15 -12.98
CA GLU A 79 20.29 0.31 -13.18
C GLU A 79 18.97 0.70 -13.88
N LYS A 80 18.53 -0.11 -14.85
CA LYS A 80 17.26 0.11 -15.58
C LYS A 80 16.07 0.07 -14.63
N ILE A 81 16.00 -0.90 -13.71
CA ILE A 81 14.94 -1.04 -12.73
C ILE A 81 14.99 0.10 -11.72
N ILE A 82 16.19 0.45 -11.25
CA ILE A 82 16.43 1.58 -10.33
C ILE A 82 15.89 2.87 -10.92
N LYS A 83 16.25 3.20 -12.17
CA LYS A 83 15.81 4.40 -12.86
C LYS A 83 14.28 4.51 -12.95
N ILE A 84 13.62 3.41 -13.28
CA ILE A 84 12.14 3.35 -13.33
C ILE A 84 11.56 3.54 -11.93
N SER A 85 12.11 2.89 -10.91
CA SER A 85 11.63 3.00 -9.53
C SER A 85 11.76 4.43 -9.01
N LEU A 86 12.92 5.04 -9.16
CA LEU A 86 13.15 6.43 -8.71
C LEU A 86 12.21 7.43 -9.40
N GLN A 87 11.93 7.23 -10.70
CA GLN A 87 10.97 8.09 -11.40
C GLN A 87 9.57 8.04 -10.77
N VAL A 88 9.16 6.87 -10.26
CA VAL A 88 7.86 6.72 -9.58
C VAL A 88 7.85 7.47 -8.25
N PHE A 89 8.94 7.45 -7.47
CA PHE A 89 9.03 8.24 -6.24
C PHE A 89 8.98 9.74 -6.49
N LYS A 90 9.51 10.20 -7.61
CA LYS A 90 9.59 11.61 -7.97
C LYS A 90 8.22 12.27 -8.17
N ASN A 91 7.25 11.57 -8.76
CA ASN A 91 5.95 12.15 -9.12
C ASN A 91 4.75 11.21 -8.96
N LEU A 92 4.94 10.05 -8.29
CA LEU A 92 3.93 9.00 -8.13
C LEU A 92 3.25 8.61 -9.47
N GLY A 93 4.04 8.63 -10.57
CA GLY A 93 3.56 8.31 -11.90
C GLY A 93 2.55 9.29 -12.50
N GLY A 94 2.38 10.48 -11.92
CA GLY A 94 1.39 11.47 -12.33
C GLY A 94 -0.03 11.18 -11.82
N ALA A 95 -0.20 10.27 -10.84
CA ALA A 95 -1.51 9.92 -10.30
C ALA A 95 -2.26 11.14 -9.77
N PRO A 96 -3.53 11.38 -10.16
CA PRO A 96 -4.31 12.53 -9.68
C PRO A 96 -4.74 12.40 -8.21
N VAL A 97 -4.80 11.19 -7.69
CA VAL A 97 -5.20 10.86 -6.32
C VAL A 97 -4.14 10.02 -5.64
N VAL A 98 -3.95 10.23 -4.35
CA VAL A 98 -3.09 9.41 -3.49
C VAL A 98 -3.90 8.98 -2.27
N VAL A 99 -3.93 7.69 -2.00
CA VAL A 99 -4.54 7.13 -0.79
C VAL A 99 -3.41 6.70 0.15
N LEU A 100 -3.37 7.28 1.35
CA LEU A 100 -2.48 6.83 2.41
C LEU A 100 -3.23 5.88 3.33
N VAL A 101 -2.58 4.80 3.72
CA VAL A 101 -3.13 3.84 4.69
C VAL A 101 -2.25 3.85 5.92
N THR A 102 -2.86 4.08 7.08
CA THR A 102 -2.17 4.18 8.37
C THR A 102 -2.81 3.27 9.41
N ILE A 103 -2.04 2.96 10.45
CA ILE A 103 -2.49 2.26 11.66
C ILE A 103 -2.05 3.06 12.89
N PRO A 104 -2.60 2.82 14.11
CA PRO A 104 -2.09 3.44 15.31
C PRO A 104 -0.61 3.15 15.54
N LYS A 105 0.17 4.21 15.85
CA LYS A 105 1.57 4.10 16.27
C LYS A 105 1.60 3.98 17.79
N GLU A 106 1.41 2.78 18.31
CA GLU A 106 1.50 2.54 19.74
C GLU A 106 2.93 2.18 20.14
N ALA A 107 3.42 2.83 21.19
CA ALA A 107 4.55 2.33 21.92
C ALA A 107 4.13 1.02 22.63
N VAL A 108 4.79 -0.09 22.32
CA VAL A 108 4.53 -1.35 23.01
C VAL A 108 5.07 -1.20 24.45
N HIS A 109 4.15 -0.93 25.40
CA HIS A 109 4.50 -1.02 26.81
C HIS A 109 4.58 -2.50 27.18
N ILE A 110 5.77 -2.98 27.48
CA ILE A 110 6.02 -4.35 27.95
C ILE A 110 6.03 -4.30 29.47
N PRO A 111 5.02 -4.88 30.15
CA PRO A 111 5.02 -4.95 31.61
C PRO A 111 6.25 -5.71 32.13
N GLU A 112 6.80 -5.23 33.25
CA GLU A 112 7.87 -5.96 33.95
C GLU A 112 7.38 -7.35 34.37
N GLY A 113 8.23 -8.36 34.20
CA GLY A 113 7.90 -9.75 34.57
C GLY A 113 7.08 -10.52 33.55
N LEU A 114 6.74 -9.93 32.41
CA LEU A 114 6.05 -10.66 31.35
C LEU A 114 6.96 -11.75 30.77
N ASP A 115 6.42 -12.97 30.65
CA ASP A 115 7.15 -14.09 30.07
C ASP A 115 7.44 -13.86 28.55
N PRO A 116 8.34 -14.65 27.93
CA PRO A 116 8.69 -14.49 26.52
C PRO A 116 7.49 -14.64 25.57
N ARG A 117 6.48 -15.43 25.89
CA ARG A 117 5.28 -15.62 25.07
C ARG A 117 4.38 -14.41 25.15
N GLY A 118 4.21 -13.84 26.35
CA GLY A 118 3.46 -12.61 26.54
C GLY A 118 4.10 -11.42 25.82
N ARG A 119 5.45 -11.30 25.86
CA ARG A 119 6.19 -10.29 25.05
C ARG A 119 5.93 -10.46 23.57
N TYR A 120 6.09 -11.68 23.06
CA TYR A 120 5.82 -11.98 21.66
C TYR A 120 4.40 -11.62 21.25
N TYR A 121 3.40 -11.89 22.11
CA TYR A 121 2.01 -11.56 21.82
C TYR A 121 1.79 -10.04 21.69
N LEU A 122 2.40 -9.23 22.54
CA LEU A 122 2.30 -7.76 22.47
C LEU A 122 2.96 -7.21 21.20
N GLU A 123 4.15 -7.70 20.87
CA GLU A 123 4.83 -7.35 19.63
C GLU A 123 4.03 -7.80 18.40
N PHE A 124 3.41 -8.99 18.47
CA PHE A 124 2.57 -9.52 17.41
C PHE A 124 1.32 -8.67 17.11
N ASN A 125 0.83 -7.90 18.08
CA ASN A 125 -0.31 -7.00 17.90
C ASN A 125 -0.08 -5.99 16.76
N ARG A 126 1.13 -5.43 16.68
CA ARG A 126 1.50 -4.54 15.57
C ARG A 126 1.47 -5.28 14.22
N TYR A 127 1.99 -6.51 14.16
CA TYR A 127 1.93 -7.32 12.93
C TYR A 127 0.50 -7.63 12.53
N SER A 128 -0.39 -7.93 13.48
CA SER A 128 -1.81 -8.16 13.21
C SER A 128 -2.48 -6.94 12.57
N ARG A 129 -2.15 -5.72 13.02
CA ARG A 129 -2.61 -4.47 12.41
C ARG A 129 -2.09 -4.30 11.00
N LEU A 130 -0.79 -4.55 10.79
CA LEU A 130 -0.17 -4.49 9.45
C LEU A 130 -0.80 -5.49 8.48
N LEU A 131 -1.06 -6.73 8.91
CA LEU A 131 -1.73 -7.75 8.11
C LEU A 131 -3.17 -7.34 7.76
N SER A 132 -3.90 -6.75 8.72
CA SER A 132 -5.24 -6.23 8.50
C SER A 132 -5.22 -5.07 7.48
N ALA A 133 -4.30 -4.13 7.62
CA ALA A 133 -4.12 -3.05 6.67
C ALA A 133 -3.71 -3.56 5.27
N ALA A 134 -2.89 -4.61 5.20
CA ALA A 134 -2.52 -5.26 3.94
C ALA A 134 -3.74 -5.87 3.22
N ALA A 135 -4.64 -6.50 3.97
CA ALA A 135 -5.89 -7.02 3.42
C ALA A 135 -6.78 -5.90 2.87
N LEU A 136 -6.91 -4.79 3.60
CA LEU A 136 -7.63 -3.59 3.15
C LEU A 136 -7.00 -3.02 1.87
N ILE A 137 -5.67 -2.90 1.82
CA ILE A 137 -4.98 -2.40 0.62
C ILE A 137 -5.26 -3.33 -0.56
N GLN A 138 -5.20 -4.65 -0.38
CA GLN A 138 -5.51 -5.58 -1.47
C GLN A 138 -6.94 -5.41 -1.99
N ASN A 139 -7.93 -5.24 -1.11
CA ASN A 139 -9.29 -4.94 -1.53
C ASN A 139 -9.36 -3.61 -2.30
N LEU A 140 -8.68 -2.56 -1.82
CA LEU A 140 -8.58 -1.26 -2.51
C LEU A 140 -8.05 -1.40 -3.94
N LEU A 141 -6.96 -2.19 -4.11
CA LEU A 141 -6.37 -2.42 -5.43
C LEU A 141 -7.32 -3.13 -6.38
N LEU A 142 -8.04 -4.15 -5.90
CA LEU A 142 -9.00 -4.93 -6.70
C LEU A 142 -10.25 -4.10 -7.05
N ALA A 143 -10.79 -3.37 -6.06
CA ALA A 143 -11.94 -2.50 -6.26
C ALA A 143 -11.64 -1.39 -7.28
N ALA A 144 -10.49 -0.73 -7.18
CA ALA A 144 -10.06 0.26 -8.16
C ALA A 144 -9.95 -0.34 -9.56
N HIS A 145 -9.30 -1.50 -9.70
CA HIS A 145 -9.15 -2.18 -10.97
C HIS A 145 -10.50 -2.57 -11.58
N SER A 146 -11.45 -3.05 -10.80
CA SER A 146 -12.79 -3.42 -11.27
C SER A 146 -13.60 -2.22 -11.80
N ARG A 147 -13.24 -0.99 -11.41
CA ARG A 147 -13.81 0.29 -11.88
C ARG A 147 -13.01 0.94 -13.01
N GLY A 148 -12.05 0.23 -13.62
CA GLY A 148 -11.19 0.77 -14.69
C GLY A 148 -10.12 1.73 -14.20
N LEU A 149 -9.96 1.87 -12.89
CA LEU A 149 -8.86 2.61 -12.27
C LEU A 149 -7.63 1.72 -12.10
N ALA A 150 -6.52 2.35 -11.85
CA ALA A 150 -5.24 1.71 -11.63
C ALA A 150 -4.59 2.21 -10.34
N THR A 151 -3.72 1.40 -9.79
CA THR A 151 -3.05 1.66 -8.52
C THR A 151 -1.62 1.13 -8.52
N CYS A 152 -0.80 1.65 -7.60
CA CYS A 152 0.48 1.06 -7.24
C CYS A 152 0.63 1.02 -5.72
N TRP A 153 0.89 -0.13 -5.13
CA TRP A 153 1.18 -0.24 -3.71
C TRP A 153 2.65 0.14 -3.45
N MET A 154 2.88 1.19 -2.67
CA MET A 154 4.22 1.72 -2.38
C MET A 154 4.46 1.80 -0.87
N THR A 155 5.54 1.18 -0.40
CA THR A 155 5.99 1.22 1.00
C THR A 155 7.21 2.14 1.21
N GLY A 156 8.00 2.39 0.17
CA GLY A 156 9.20 3.25 0.26
C GLY A 156 8.95 4.66 0.81
N PRO A 157 7.81 5.33 0.53
CA PRO A 157 7.50 6.62 1.13
C PRO A 157 7.44 6.64 2.67
N LYS A 158 7.43 5.48 3.33
CA LYS A 158 7.53 5.38 4.79
C LYS A 158 8.78 6.04 5.37
N TYR A 159 9.85 6.17 4.62
CA TYR A 159 11.03 6.94 5.04
C TYR A 159 10.74 8.41 5.36
N MET A 160 9.63 8.94 4.86
CA MET A 160 9.17 10.31 5.09
C MET A 160 7.94 10.36 6.02
N GLU A 161 7.72 9.34 6.85
CA GLU A 161 6.53 9.21 7.71
C GLU A 161 6.31 10.43 8.60
N GLU A 162 7.36 10.96 9.21
CA GLU A 162 7.26 12.07 10.15
C GLU A 162 6.80 13.35 9.46
N GLU A 163 7.39 13.69 8.31
CA GLU A 163 7.02 14.87 7.53
C GLU A 163 5.64 14.72 6.90
N ILE A 164 5.28 13.52 6.46
CA ILE A 164 3.94 13.23 5.93
C ILE A 164 2.90 13.39 7.03
N ASN A 165 3.14 12.82 8.20
CA ASN A 165 2.24 12.90 9.34
C ASN A 165 2.06 14.34 9.81
N ALA A 166 3.15 15.10 9.95
CA ALA A 166 3.09 16.51 10.30
C ALA A 166 2.32 17.35 9.26
N PHE A 167 2.49 17.06 7.97
CA PHE A 167 1.77 17.76 6.90
C PHE A 167 0.27 17.46 6.88
N LEU A 168 -0.13 16.22 7.17
CA LEU A 168 -1.52 15.76 7.07
C LEU A 168 -2.25 15.72 8.42
N GLY A 169 -1.60 16.11 9.52
CA GLY A 169 -2.20 16.07 10.85
C GLY A 169 -2.48 14.65 11.35
N MET A 170 -1.56 13.72 11.07
CA MET A 170 -1.70 12.31 11.41
C MET A 170 -0.76 11.88 12.55
N GLU A 171 -0.55 12.75 13.54
CA GLU A 171 0.27 12.44 14.71
C GLU A 171 -0.26 11.18 15.43
N GLY A 172 0.66 10.33 15.88
CA GLY A 172 0.29 9.07 16.52
C GLY A 172 -0.13 7.96 15.54
N ARG A 173 0.03 8.18 14.23
CA ARG A 173 -0.23 7.17 13.20
C ARG A 173 1.08 6.64 12.62
N GLU A 174 1.11 5.35 12.30
CA GLU A 174 2.16 4.70 11.52
C GLU A 174 1.71 4.59 10.06
N LEU A 175 2.50 5.12 9.15
CA LEU A 175 2.24 5.00 7.71
C LEU A 175 2.54 3.56 7.26
N VAL A 176 1.53 2.85 6.78
CA VAL A 176 1.68 1.50 6.22
C VAL A 176 2.06 1.57 4.74
N SER A 177 1.38 2.44 3.99
CA SER A 177 1.54 2.50 2.54
C SER A 177 0.98 3.78 1.96
N ILE A 178 1.51 4.15 0.79
CA ILE A 178 0.93 5.13 -0.12
C ILE A 178 0.48 4.39 -1.38
N VAL A 179 -0.74 4.67 -1.84
CA VAL A 179 -1.33 4.07 -3.03
C VAL A 179 -1.72 5.19 -4.01
N PRO A 180 -0.84 5.53 -4.99
CA PRO A 180 -1.23 6.33 -6.13
C PRO A 180 -2.39 5.69 -6.88
N LEU A 181 -3.40 6.50 -7.28
CA LEU A 181 -4.63 6.04 -7.89
C LEU A 181 -5.05 6.99 -9.02
N GLY A 182 -5.51 6.44 -10.12
CA GLY A 182 -5.98 7.17 -11.30
C GLY A 182 -6.27 6.26 -12.47
N TYR A 183 -6.54 6.83 -13.64
CA TYR A 183 -6.69 6.04 -14.87
C TYR A 183 -5.32 5.63 -15.41
N PRO A 184 -5.15 4.36 -15.87
CA PRO A 184 -3.86 3.87 -16.35
C PRO A 184 -3.43 4.53 -17.67
N ASP A 185 -2.13 4.87 -17.78
CA ASP A 185 -1.45 5.28 -19.02
C ASP A 185 -0.37 4.26 -19.42
N GLN A 186 -0.53 3.03 -18.99
CA GLN A 186 0.33 1.90 -19.36
C GLN A 186 -0.40 0.56 -19.17
N SER A 187 0.05 -0.47 -19.88
CA SER A 187 -0.46 -1.85 -19.76
C SER A 187 0.71 -2.84 -19.68
N PRO A 188 1.36 -2.96 -18.51
CA PRO A 188 2.48 -3.88 -18.36
C PRO A 188 2.01 -5.33 -18.41
N PRO A 189 2.85 -6.26 -18.96
CA PRO A 189 2.54 -7.67 -18.99
C PRO A 189 2.44 -8.27 -17.58
N ALA A 190 1.77 -9.41 -17.48
CA ALA A 190 1.74 -10.18 -16.24
C ALA A 190 3.14 -10.74 -15.94
N PRO A 191 3.71 -10.52 -14.77
CA PRO A 191 4.95 -11.19 -14.37
C PRO A 191 4.68 -12.67 -14.10
N PRO A 192 5.69 -13.53 -14.28
CA PRO A 192 5.56 -14.96 -13.96
C PRO A 192 5.22 -15.17 -12.49
N ARG A 193 4.61 -16.30 -12.19
CA ARG A 193 4.35 -16.76 -10.82
C ARG A 193 5.31 -17.88 -10.47
N LYS A 194 5.72 -17.92 -9.21
CA LYS A 194 6.51 -19.06 -8.70
C LYS A 194 5.63 -20.30 -8.69
N GLU A 195 6.20 -21.39 -9.17
CA GLU A 195 5.62 -22.72 -9.08
C GLU A 195 6.05 -23.40 -7.78
N ASN A 196 5.37 -24.49 -7.41
CA ASN A 196 5.73 -25.33 -6.26
C ASN A 196 5.79 -24.58 -4.91
N VAL A 197 4.96 -23.57 -4.72
CA VAL A 197 4.85 -22.81 -3.45
C VAL A 197 3.78 -23.34 -2.52
N VAL A 198 3.04 -24.39 -2.93
CA VAL A 198 1.98 -25.04 -2.15
C VAL A 198 2.44 -26.44 -1.78
N ARG A 199 2.38 -26.76 -0.48
CA ARG A 199 2.58 -28.09 0.04
C ARG A 199 1.23 -28.65 0.50
N TRP A 200 0.82 -29.75 -0.10
CA TRP A 200 -0.41 -30.47 0.25
C TRP A 200 -0.12 -31.51 1.32
N VAL A 201 -0.89 -31.53 2.39
CA VAL A 201 -0.74 -32.51 3.49
C VAL A 201 -2.10 -33.15 3.75
N GLY A 202 -2.15 -34.49 3.75
CA GLY A 202 -3.38 -35.24 3.94
C GLY A 202 -4.27 -35.38 2.70
N PHE A 203 -3.70 -35.07 1.52
CA PHE A 203 -4.33 -35.33 0.23
C PHE A 203 -3.63 -36.49 -0.43
N ASP A 204 -4.42 -37.50 -0.87
CA ASP A 204 -3.90 -38.61 -1.65
C ASP A 204 -3.36 -38.07 -2.97
N ASN A 205 -2.16 -38.52 -3.34
CA ASN A 205 -1.60 -38.23 -4.67
C ASN A 205 -2.41 -39.05 -5.68
N SER A 206 -3.47 -38.46 -6.22
CA SER A 206 -4.20 -39.02 -7.37
C SER A 206 -3.54 -38.61 -8.68
#